data_f8bfb87c97b26aea3155e002e351f43d
#
_entry.id   f8bfb87c97b26aea3155e002e351f43d
#
_cell.length_a   1.000
_cell.length_b   1.000
_cell.length_c   1.000
_cell.angle_alpha   90.00
_cell.angle_beta   90.00
_cell.angle_gamma   90.00
#
_symmetry.space_group_name_H-M   'P 1'
#
loop_
_entity.id
_entity.type
_entity.pdbx_description
1 polymer ?
#
loop_
_entity_poly.entity_id
_entity_poly.type
_entity_poly.pdbx_seq_one_letter_code
_entity_poly.pdbx_strand_id
1 'polypeptide(L)'
;MPSPLPDLSAAESELSADDLLRVCRDLAWSEIAAMPGNRSRLGPRLPHSQAGTWPDWPDWSPGGLALDSLACMQLATAAAVWCNAQDTGFEDLFLAKRNAQGWADAMQRARSAGARGFTFSTSGSTGKRQHIRHADDSLMAEAHAWAQVLRASALPVRRVVTLVPCHHIYGFIWGVLVPKALAVPVVEASHEALPELLAGDLLVGVPDQWQWLAGSVRAGAAPVQGVTSTAPMPGPLHQRLITAEGASPPNLARLLQIYGSTQTGGIAWRDDPDAPYTLAPGRSRSAGGEIELLLPGGALVPLVLQDEVRWIGVNQFELLRRTDSCVQVGGHNVSLAWVREQLLTYPAVEDASVRLDTAAQLARLKAFVVLKAPANQAQKVGLQAWALENLPWYAALGSICYGGELPRNAMGKPSDWPVQDATLQ
;
A
#
# COMPACT_ATOMS: atom_id res chain seq x y z
N MET A 1 -6.19 14.90 28.47
CA MET A 1 -4.78 15.01 28.05
C MET A 1 -4.38 13.64 27.50
N PRO A 2 -3.85 13.53 26.30
CA PRO A 2 -3.28 12.26 25.84
C PRO A 2 -2.13 11.87 26.77
N SER A 3 -2.06 10.59 27.15
CA SER A 3 -0.92 10.08 27.93
C SER A 3 0.36 10.28 27.16
N PRO A 4 1.46 10.74 27.81
CA PRO A 4 2.73 10.89 27.14
C PRO A 4 3.18 9.54 26.56
N LEU A 5 3.68 9.57 25.34
CA LEU A 5 4.32 8.41 24.73
C LEU A 5 5.58 8.06 25.55
N PRO A 6 5.91 6.78 25.71
CA PRO A 6 7.11 6.38 26.45
C PRO A 6 8.37 6.96 25.80
N ASP A 7 9.34 7.32 26.63
CA ASP A 7 10.67 7.77 26.18
C ASP A 7 11.37 6.57 25.51
N LEU A 8 11.58 6.67 24.20
CA LEU A 8 12.09 5.56 23.38
C LEU A 8 13.61 5.51 23.47
N SER A 9 14.17 4.36 23.87
CA SER A 9 15.62 4.16 23.79
C SER A 9 16.08 4.01 22.33
N ALA A 10 17.28 4.50 22.01
CA ALA A 10 17.85 4.38 20.66
C ALA A 10 17.92 2.92 20.16
N ALA A 11 18.02 1.95 21.06
CA ALA A 11 18.03 0.51 20.75
C ALA A 11 16.68 0.00 20.23
N GLU A 12 15.56 0.63 20.59
CA GLU A 12 14.23 0.22 20.13
C GLU A 12 13.94 0.62 18.69
N SER A 13 14.66 1.60 18.13
CA SER A 13 14.51 2.06 16.76
C SER A 13 15.40 1.31 15.75
N GLU A 14 16.32 0.46 16.20
CA GLU A 14 17.24 -0.25 15.31
C GLU A 14 16.56 -1.45 14.64
N LEU A 15 16.56 -1.48 13.30
CA LEU A 15 16.02 -2.57 12.52
C LEU A 15 16.98 -3.76 12.50
N SER A 16 16.46 -4.97 12.57
CA SER A 16 17.26 -6.18 12.41
C SER A 16 17.74 -6.34 10.96
N ALA A 17 18.77 -7.15 10.74
CA ALA A 17 19.23 -7.49 9.40
C ALA A 17 18.10 -8.14 8.57
N ASP A 18 17.26 -8.97 9.19
CA ASP A 18 16.11 -9.60 8.54
C ASP A 18 15.06 -8.57 8.12
N ASP A 19 14.76 -7.57 8.96
CA ASP A 19 13.82 -6.50 8.60
C ASP A 19 14.31 -5.72 7.39
N LEU A 20 15.59 -5.36 7.38
CA LEU A 20 16.21 -4.65 6.26
C LEU A 20 16.20 -5.51 4.98
N LEU A 21 16.49 -6.80 5.09
CA LEU A 21 16.46 -7.72 3.95
C LEU A 21 15.05 -7.85 3.35
N ARG A 22 14.03 -7.97 4.20
CA ARG A 22 12.62 -8.00 3.77
C ARG A 22 12.24 -6.73 3.00
N VAL A 23 12.59 -5.57 3.54
CA VAL A 23 12.36 -4.27 2.87
C VAL A 23 13.08 -4.20 1.54
N CYS A 24 14.36 -4.59 1.47
CA CYS A 24 15.15 -4.56 0.23
C CYS A 24 14.54 -5.44 -0.86
N ARG A 25 14.05 -6.63 -0.51
CA ARG A 25 13.38 -7.55 -1.44
C ARG A 25 12.08 -6.97 -1.96
N ASP A 26 11.22 -6.47 -1.09
CA ASP A 26 9.95 -5.89 -1.46
C ASP A 26 10.13 -4.64 -2.33
N LEU A 27 11.11 -3.80 -1.99
CA LEU A 27 11.44 -2.61 -2.77
C LEU A 27 11.97 -2.97 -4.16
N ALA A 28 12.95 -3.89 -4.22
CA ALA A 28 13.50 -4.34 -5.50
C ALA A 28 12.41 -4.97 -6.37
N TRP A 29 11.58 -5.85 -5.82
CA TRP A 29 10.49 -6.47 -6.56
C TRP A 29 9.52 -5.41 -7.12
N SER A 30 9.12 -4.45 -6.30
CA SER A 30 8.19 -3.39 -6.69
C SER A 30 8.75 -2.52 -7.81
N GLU A 31 10.01 -2.10 -7.70
CA GLU A 31 10.65 -1.26 -8.71
C GLU A 31 10.85 -2.01 -10.03
N ILE A 32 11.30 -3.28 -9.99
CA ILE A 32 11.47 -4.08 -11.20
C ILE A 32 10.12 -4.38 -11.85
N ALA A 33 9.08 -4.69 -11.05
CA ALA A 33 7.72 -4.94 -11.57
C ALA A 33 7.09 -3.69 -12.22
N ALA A 34 7.51 -2.51 -11.80
CA ALA A 34 7.07 -1.24 -12.40
C ALA A 34 7.79 -0.90 -13.72
N MET A 35 8.91 -1.56 -14.04
CA MET A 35 9.63 -1.33 -15.29
C MET A 35 8.94 -2.05 -16.45
N PRO A 36 8.79 -1.39 -17.63
CA PRO A 36 8.18 -2.00 -18.79
C PRO A 36 8.82 -3.35 -19.16
N GLY A 37 7.98 -4.36 -19.46
CA GLY A 37 8.42 -5.68 -19.91
C GLY A 37 9.05 -6.60 -18.84
N ASN A 38 9.28 -6.14 -17.62
CA ASN A 38 9.93 -6.97 -16.59
C ASN A 38 8.97 -7.72 -15.66
N ARG A 39 7.71 -7.31 -15.59
CA ARG A 39 6.73 -7.93 -14.69
C ARG A 39 6.55 -9.44 -14.93
N SER A 40 6.47 -9.87 -16.18
CA SER A 40 6.34 -11.28 -16.54
C SER A 40 7.59 -12.12 -16.23
N ARG A 41 8.75 -11.47 -16.04
CA ARG A 41 10.03 -12.12 -15.74
C ARG A 41 10.25 -12.39 -14.26
N LEU A 42 9.56 -11.65 -13.38
CA LEU A 42 9.74 -11.74 -11.92
C LEU A 42 8.99 -12.91 -11.28
N GLY A 43 7.93 -13.41 -11.91
CA GLY A 43 7.00 -14.31 -11.22
C GLY A 43 6.26 -13.62 -10.06
N PRO A 44 5.52 -14.40 -9.25
CA PRO A 44 4.83 -13.87 -8.07
C PRO A 44 5.82 -13.40 -7.01
N ARG A 45 5.40 -12.44 -6.17
CA ARG A 45 6.15 -12.04 -4.98
C ARG A 45 6.21 -13.24 -4.03
N LEU A 46 7.39 -13.82 -3.86
CA LEU A 46 7.57 -14.96 -2.96
C LEU A 46 7.67 -14.50 -1.51
N PRO A 47 6.89 -15.05 -0.59
CA PRO A 47 7.03 -14.80 0.82
C PRO A 47 8.30 -15.45 1.37
N HIS A 48 8.73 -15.01 2.54
CA HIS A 48 9.78 -15.67 3.30
C HIS A 48 9.40 -17.12 3.57
N SER A 49 10.27 -18.07 3.28
CA SER A 49 9.99 -19.48 3.57
C SER A 49 9.94 -19.71 5.07
N GLN A 50 9.01 -20.54 5.53
CA GLN A 50 8.88 -20.94 6.94
C GLN A 50 10.14 -21.64 7.50
N ALA A 51 11.06 -22.05 6.64
CA ALA A 51 12.28 -22.75 7.02
C ALA A 51 13.47 -21.82 7.35
N GLY A 52 13.27 -20.51 7.41
CA GLY A 52 14.35 -19.55 7.68
C GLY A 52 15.38 -19.42 6.55
N THR A 53 15.19 -20.13 5.47
CA THR A 53 15.99 -19.99 4.25
C THR A 53 15.23 -19.12 3.26
N TRP A 54 15.82 -18.02 2.90
CA TRP A 54 15.31 -17.19 1.81
C TRP A 54 15.46 -18.00 0.52
N PRO A 55 14.41 -18.19 -0.30
CA PRO A 55 14.63 -18.71 -1.63
C PRO A 55 15.67 -17.84 -2.31
N ASP A 56 16.61 -18.44 -3.06
CA ASP A 56 17.60 -17.71 -3.85
C ASP A 56 16.88 -16.75 -4.78
N TRP A 57 16.69 -15.52 -4.29
CA TRP A 57 16.07 -14.48 -5.09
C TRP A 57 17.06 -14.10 -6.17
N PRO A 58 16.67 -14.16 -7.44
CA PRO A 58 17.62 -13.86 -8.51
C PRO A 58 18.20 -12.47 -8.26
N ASP A 59 19.51 -12.38 -8.20
CA ASP A 59 20.14 -11.08 -8.25
C ASP A 59 19.85 -10.40 -9.61
N TRP A 60 20.04 -9.11 -9.69
CA TRP A 60 19.87 -8.36 -10.95
C TRP A 60 21.16 -8.20 -11.74
N SER A 61 22.14 -9.05 -11.47
CA SER A 61 23.35 -9.22 -12.24
C SER A 61 23.09 -9.92 -13.59
N PRO A 62 24.06 -9.96 -14.50
CA PRO A 62 23.92 -10.66 -15.77
C PRO A 62 23.59 -12.16 -15.66
N GLY A 63 23.96 -12.82 -14.55
CA GLY A 63 23.61 -14.22 -14.28
C GLY A 63 22.19 -14.42 -13.71
N GLY A 64 21.56 -13.36 -13.21
CA GLY A 64 20.22 -13.35 -12.66
C GLY A 64 19.21 -12.73 -13.61
N LEU A 65 18.57 -11.62 -13.19
CA LEU A 65 17.57 -10.91 -14.01
C LEU A 65 18.16 -10.15 -15.20
N ALA A 66 19.48 -10.00 -15.28
CA ALA A 66 20.20 -9.33 -16.36
C ALA A 66 19.63 -7.93 -16.68
N LEU A 67 19.43 -7.12 -15.65
CA LEU A 67 18.96 -5.75 -15.82
C LEU A 67 20.07 -4.88 -16.44
N ASP A 68 19.68 -3.95 -17.29
CA ASP A 68 20.61 -2.98 -17.86
C ASP A 68 21.10 -1.96 -16.82
N SER A 69 22.08 -1.15 -17.20
CA SER A 69 22.71 -0.19 -16.29
C SER A 69 21.72 0.87 -15.81
N LEU A 70 20.76 1.29 -16.65
CA LEU A 70 19.77 2.30 -16.28
C LEU A 70 18.80 1.75 -15.25
N ALA A 71 18.28 0.54 -15.45
CA ALA A 71 17.44 -0.16 -14.49
C ALA A 71 18.16 -0.38 -13.15
N CYS A 72 19.43 -0.78 -13.18
CA CYS A 72 20.25 -0.92 -11.96
C CYS A 72 20.43 0.42 -11.22
N MET A 73 20.62 1.52 -11.94
CA MET A 73 20.70 2.86 -11.33
C MET A 73 19.37 3.28 -10.70
N GLN A 74 18.25 3.06 -11.38
CA GLN A 74 16.91 3.36 -10.83
C GLN A 74 16.66 2.59 -9.54
N LEU A 75 16.97 1.29 -9.53
CA LEU A 75 16.83 0.45 -8.34
C LEU A 75 17.71 0.93 -7.18
N ALA A 76 19.00 1.19 -7.45
CA ALA A 76 19.94 1.65 -6.43
C ALA A 76 19.53 3.00 -5.85
N THR A 77 19.05 3.92 -6.71
CA THR A 77 18.53 5.22 -6.27
C THR A 77 17.30 5.05 -5.37
N ALA A 78 16.35 4.18 -5.73
CA ALA A 78 15.18 3.93 -4.92
C ALA A 78 15.55 3.41 -3.52
N ALA A 79 16.51 2.49 -3.44
CA ALA A 79 16.98 1.93 -2.17
C ALA A 79 17.74 2.97 -1.32
N ALA A 80 18.63 3.75 -1.93
CA ALA A 80 19.37 4.80 -1.25
C ALA A 80 18.43 5.90 -0.71
N VAL A 81 17.43 6.31 -1.51
CA VAL A 81 16.41 7.29 -1.10
C VAL A 81 15.56 6.74 0.03
N TRP A 82 15.16 5.45 -0.05
CA TRP A 82 14.30 4.85 0.97
C TRP A 82 14.91 4.93 2.38
N CYS A 83 16.21 4.68 2.52
CA CYS A 83 16.91 4.73 3.83
C CYS A 83 17.69 6.03 4.08
N ASN A 84 17.54 7.05 3.21
CA ASN A 84 18.25 8.33 3.27
C ASN A 84 19.79 8.18 3.28
N ALA A 85 20.33 7.22 2.53
CA ALA A 85 21.76 6.93 2.47
C ALA A 85 22.59 8.11 1.95
N GLN A 86 21.99 8.99 1.11
CA GLN A 86 22.61 10.21 0.60
C GLN A 86 23.04 11.18 1.72
N ASP A 87 22.42 11.12 2.90
CA ASP A 87 22.79 11.94 4.04
C ASP A 87 24.19 11.56 4.60
N THR A 88 24.72 10.40 4.21
CA THR A 88 25.96 9.83 4.73
C THR A 88 27.02 9.54 3.67
N GLY A 89 26.69 9.78 2.38
CA GLY A 89 27.59 9.48 1.26
C GLY A 89 27.73 7.97 0.96
N PHE A 90 26.79 7.13 1.41
CA PHE A 90 26.81 5.68 1.18
C PHE A 90 25.92 5.25 0.00
N GLU A 91 25.34 6.17 -0.76
CA GLU A 91 24.46 5.89 -1.90
C GLU A 91 25.14 5.02 -2.98
N ASP A 92 26.43 5.22 -3.21
CA ASP A 92 27.19 4.45 -4.22
C ASP A 92 27.29 2.95 -3.89
N LEU A 93 27.16 2.56 -2.60
CA LEU A 93 27.18 1.16 -2.23
C LEU A 93 26.02 0.37 -2.85
N PHE A 94 24.87 1.03 -3.07
CA PHE A 94 23.71 0.38 -3.67
C PHE A 94 23.92 0.05 -5.15
N LEU A 95 24.70 0.87 -5.86
CA LEU A 95 25.10 0.58 -7.24
C LEU A 95 26.07 -0.60 -7.33
N ALA A 96 26.98 -0.70 -6.36
CA ALA A 96 27.96 -1.78 -6.32
C ALA A 96 27.36 -3.14 -5.96
N LYS A 97 26.20 -3.16 -5.30
CA LYS A 97 25.50 -4.39 -4.88
C LYS A 97 24.31 -4.66 -5.78
N ARG A 98 24.20 -5.91 -6.25
CA ARG A 98 23.17 -6.31 -7.22
C ARG A 98 22.23 -7.40 -6.66
N ASN A 99 22.03 -7.39 -5.35
CA ASN A 99 21.10 -8.30 -4.66
C ASN A 99 20.57 -7.65 -3.37
N ALA A 100 19.47 -8.20 -2.85
CA ALA A 100 18.79 -7.68 -1.68
C ALA A 100 19.64 -7.74 -0.41
N GLN A 101 20.45 -8.79 -0.23
CA GLN A 101 21.36 -8.93 0.92
C GLN A 101 22.41 -7.80 0.92
N GLY A 102 23.06 -7.57 -0.21
CA GLY A 102 24.04 -6.49 -0.33
C GLY A 102 23.45 -5.10 -0.07
N TRP A 103 22.16 -4.90 -0.41
CA TRP A 103 21.46 -3.67 -0.06
C TRP A 103 21.12 -3.57 1.42
N ALA A 104 20.70 -4.67 2.06
CA ALA A 104 20.47 -4.69 3.51
C ALA A 104 21.75 -4.31 4.27
N ASP A 105 22.90 -4.86 3.85
CA ASP A 105 24.21 -4.51 4.41
C ASP A 105 24.57 -3.03 4.17
N ALA A 106 24.26 -2.49 2.98
CA ALA A 106 24.49 -1.08 2.66
C ALA A 106 23.59 -0.16 3.50
N MET A 107 22.30 -0.51 3.68
CA MET A 107 21.38 0.22 4.55
C MET A 107 21.86 0.23 6.00
N GLN A 108 22.29 -0.91 6.51
CA GLN A 108 22.83 -1.01 7.87
C GLN A 108 24.05 -0.10 8.06
N ARG A 109 24.96 -0.08 7.09
CA ARG A 109 26.15 0.82 7.11
C ARG A 109 25.74 2.28 7.07
N ALA A 110 24.83 2.68 6.18
CA ALA A 110 24.33 4.05 6.12
C ALA A 110 23.71 4.49 7.45
N ARG A 111 22.90 3.63 8.08
CA ARG A 111 22.30 3.91 9.39
C ARG A 111 23.34 4.01 10.49
N SER A 112 24.33 3.13 10.52
CA SER A 112 25.47 3.20 11.48
C SER A 112 26.29 4.47 11.28
N ALA A 113 26.37 4.99 10.05
CA ALA A 113 27.06 6.25 9.73
C ALA A 113 26.21 7.50 10.01
N GLY A 114 24.96 7.36 10.41
CA GLY A 114 24.11 8.48 10.84
C GLY A 114 22.92 8.76 9.94
N ALA A 115 22.62 7.97 8.91
CA ALA A 115 21.34 8.07 8.20
C ALA A 115 20.16 7.89 9.16
N ARG A 116 19.17 8.78 9.08
CA ARG A 116 18.00 8.77 9.97
C ARG A 116 16.72 8.90 9.18
N GLY A 117 15.65 8.31 9.75
CA GLY A 117 14.33 8.28 9.14
C GLY A 117 14.27 7.39 7.91
N PHE A 118 13.08 7.32 7.33
CA PHE A 118 12.79 6.56 6.11
C PHE A 118 11.94 7.39 5.17
N THR A 119 12.16 7.21 3.86
CA THR A 119 11.44 7.92 2.81
C THR A 119 10.53 6.96 2.05
N PHE A 120 9.24 7.19 2.12
CA PHE A 120 8.24 6.40 1.41
C PHE A 120 7.78 7.12 0.15
N SER A 121 7.70 6.38 -0.95
CA SER A 121 7.25 6.92 -2.23
C SER A 121 5.76 6.69 -2.42
N THR A 122 5.06 7.70 -2.93
CA THR A 122 3.66 7.59 -3.36
C THR A 122 3.55 7.81 -4.86
N SER A 123 2.49 7.29 -5.47
CA SER A 123 2.17 7.53 -6.87
C SER A 123 1.78 8.99 -7.19
N GLY A 124 1.64 9.85 -6.18
CA GLY A 124 1.27 11.26 -6.30
C GLY A 124 -0.02 11.52 -7.10
N SER A 125 -0.84 12.46 -6.69
CA SER A 125 -2.07 12.85 -7.41
C SER A 125 -1.81 13.42 -8.82
N THR A 126 -0.59 13.83 -9.09
CA THR A 126 -0.13 14.40 -10.38
C THR A 126 0.60 13.38 -11.27
N GLY A 127 0.59 12.08 -10.90
CA GLY A 127 1.36 11.04 -11.60
C GLY A 127 2.88 11.07 -11.33
N LYS A 128 3.39 12.11 -10.67
CA LYS A 128 4.79 12.17 -10.24
C LYS A 128 4.92 11.52 -8.86
N ARG A 129 5.89 10.63 -8.70
CA ARG A 129 6.22 10.06 -7.39
C ARG A 129 6.57 11.17 -6.41
N GLN A 130 5.92 11.17 -5.25
CA GLN A 130 6.29 12.03 -4.14
C GLN A 130 7.08 11.20 -3.14
N HIS A 131 8.14 11.77 -2.60
CA HIS A 131 8.98 11.18 -1.58
C HIS A 131 8.68 11.85 -0.24
N ILE A 132 8.14 11.09 0.69
CA ILE A 132 7.73 11.58 2.01
C ILE A 132 8.67 10.98 3.06
N ARG A 133 9.46 11.84 3.67
CA ARG A 133 10.39 11.43 4.73
C ARG A 133 9.70 11.47 6.09
N HIS A 134 9.87 10.40 6.86
CA HIS A 134 9.45 10.29 8.24
C HIS A 134 10.65 10.08 9.15
N ALA A 135 10.65 10.72 10.32
CA ALA A 135 11.66 10.52 11.34
C ALA A 135 11.49 9.16 12.03
N ASP A 136 12.58 8.55 12.44
CA ASP A 136 12.57 7.27 13.17
C ASP A 136 11.65 7.33 14.39
N ASP A 137 11.78 8.38 15.21
CA ASP A 137 11.01 8.55 16.44
C ASP A 137 9.50 8.66 16.17
N SER A 138 9.11 9.35 15.08
CA SER A 138 7.70 9.48 14.70
C SER A 138 7.10 8.14 14.26
N LEU A 139 7.85 7.34 13.51
CA LEU A 139 7.42 6.02 13.07
C LEU A 139 7.31 5.04 14.25
N MET A 140 8.28 5.06 15.16
CA MET A 140 8.24 4.25 16.38
C MET A 140 7.11 4.67 17.32
N ALA A 141 6.89 5.98 17.49
CA ALA A 141 5.76 6.49 18.27
C ALA A 141 4.41 6.02 17.71
N GLU A 142 4.27 6.00 16.38
CA GLU A 142 3.09 5.43 15.72
C GLU A 142 2.95 3.94 15.99
N ALA A 143 4.03 3.16 15.86
CA ALA A 143 4.01 1.73 16.12
C ALA A 143 3.60 1.41 17.57
N HIS A 144 4.11 2.17 18.53
CA HIS A 144 3.71 2.04 19.94
C HIS A 144 2.24 2.42 20.18
N ALA A 145 1.74 3.44 19.49
CA ALA A 145 0.32 3.80 19.56
C ALA A 145 -0.57 2.65 19.08
N TRP A 146 -0.22 2.00 17.97
CA TRP A 146 -0.94 0.83 17.48
C TRP A 146 -0.78 -0.39 18.39
N ALA A 147 0.41 -0.64 18.91
CA ALA A 147 0.63 -1.68 19.90
C ALA A 147 -0.24 -1.47 21.16
N GLN A 148 -0.45 -0.22 21.58
CA GLN A 148 -1.35 0.12 22.68
C GLN A 148 -2.82 -0.22 22.36
N VAL A 149 -3.29 0.12 21.15
CA VAL A 149 -4.65 -0.24 20.67
C VAL A 149 -4.84 -1.76 20.65
N LEU A 150 -3.82 -2.51 20.21
CA LEU A 150 -3.87 -3.97 20.17
C LEU A 150 -3.85 -4.59 21.57
N ARG A 151 -3.02 -4.07 22.49
CA ARG A 151 -2.94 -4.56 23.88
C ARG A 151 -4.24 -4.29 24.68
N ALA A 152 -5.01 -3.27 24.31
CA ALA A 152 -6.31 -3.00 24.93
C ALA A 152 -7.40 -4.03 24.52
N SER A 153 -7.13 -4.88 23.52
CA SER A 153 -8.01 -5.97 23.13
C SER A 153 -7.89 -7.14 24.12
N ALA A 154 -9.01 -7.85 24.30
CA ALA A 154 -9.02 -9.11 25.07
C ALA A 154 -8.24 -10.26 24.38
N LEU A 155 -7.90 -10.10 23.12
CA LEU A 155 -7.16 -11.07 22.33
C LEU A 155 -5.67 -10.62 22.19
N PRO A 156 -4.73 -11.28 22.88
CA PRO A 156 -3.32 -10.91 22.75
C PRO A 156 -2.78 -11.29 21.38
N VAL A 157 -2.01 -10.37 20.77
CA VAL A 157 -1.26 -10.69 19.55
C VAL A 157 -0.01 -11.48 19.92
N ARG A 158 0.21 -12.60 19.25
CA ARG A 158 1.35 -13.51 19.46
C ARG A 158 2.27 -13.65 18.24
N ARG A 159 1.74 -13.34 17.06
CA ARG A 159 2.45 -13.38 15.78
C ARG A 159 1.77 -12.42 14.80
N VAL A 160 2.55 -11.76 13.95
CA VAL A 160 2.01 -11.00 12.82
C VAL A 160 2.20 -11.81 11.54
N VAL A 161 1.11 -11.97 10.78
CA VAL A 161 1.13 -12.57 9.45
C VAL A 161 0.84 -11.46 8.43
N THR A 162 1.82 -11.08 7.63
CA THR A 162 1.68 -9.95 6.71
C THR A 162 1.60 -10.38 5.25
N LEU A 163 0.59 -9.87 4.55
CA LEU A 163 0.39 -10.04 3.11
C LEU A 163 0.87 -8.80 2.32
N VAL A 164 1.19 -7.72 3.03
CA VAL A 164 1.55 -6.43 2.42
C VAL A 164 3.06 -6.23 2.34
N PRO A 165 3.55 -5.55 1.28
CA PRO A 165 4.97 -5.25 1.16
C PRO A 165 5.43 -4.26 2.23
N CYS A 166 6.58 -4.52 2.86
CA CYS A 166 7.08 -3.72 3.97
C CYS A 166 7.89 -2.47 3.55
N HIS A 167 8.09 -2.20 2.26
CA HIS A 167 8.72 -0.96 1.79
C HIS A 167 7.75 0.22 1.70
N HIS A 168 6.42 0.00 1.77
CA HIS A 168 5.41 1.05 1.91
C HIS A 168 5.12 1.34 3.38
N ILE A 169 4.74 2.59 3.71
CA ILE A 169 4.56 2.99 5.11
C ILE A 169 3.59 2.09 5.89
N TYR A 170 2.45 1.70 5.29
CA TYR A 170 1.49 0.80 5.93
C TYR A 170 2.13 -0.55 6.27
N GLY A 171 2.78 -1.18 5.29
CA GLY A 171 3.46 -2.46 5.52
C GLY A 171 4.67 -2.34 6.44
N PHE A 172 5.38 -1.20 6.42
CA PHE A 172 6.49 -0.94 7.33
C PHE A 172 6.03 -0.80 8.78
N ILE A 173 5.01 -0.01 9.03
CA ILE A 173 4.43 0.14 10.38
C ILE A 173 3.90 -1.21 10.87
N TRP A 174 3.03 -1.89 10.10
CA TRP A 174 2.31 -3.07 10.57
C TRP A 174 3.07 -4.40 10.39
N GLY A 175 4.01 -4.47 9.46
CA GLY A 175 4.82 -5.67 9.19
C GLY A 175 6.24 -5.63 9.75
N VAL A 176 6.71 -4.46 10.25
CA VAL A 176 8.06 -4.33 10.83
C VAL A 176 8.00 -3.70 12.22
N LEU A 177 7.47 -2.49 12.36
CA LEU A 177 7.59 -1.73 13.61
C LEU A 177 6.59 -2.17 14.70
N VAL A 178 5.32 -2.44 14.35
CA VAL A 178 4.32 -2.92 15.33
C VAL A 178 4.70 -4.29 15.90
N PRO A 179 5.12 -5.30 15.11
CA PRO A 179 5.64 -6.55 15.66
C PRO A 179 6.80 -6.35 16.63
N LYS A 180 7.71 -5.43 16.30
CA LYS A 180 8.83 -5.06 17.17
C LYS A 180 8.34 -4.43 18.48
N ALA A 181 7.42 -3.46 18.41
CA ALA A 181 6.82 -2.82 19.59
C ALA A 181 6.01 -3.82 20.46
N LEU A 182 5.48 -4.88 19.86
CA LEU A 182 4.80 -5.97 20.58
C LEU A 182 5.73 -7.07 21.05
N ALA A 183 6.98 -7.11 20.58
CA ALA A 183 7.96 -8.18 20.77
C ALA A 183 7.44 -9.55 20.28
N VAL A 184 6.82 -9.58 19.08
CA VAL A 184 6.29 -10.81 18.49
C VAL A 184 6.93 -11.11 17.13
N PRO A 185 7.00 -12.39 16.72
CA PRO A 185 7.55 -12.76 15.42
C PRO A 185 6.64 -12.33 14.27
N VAL A 186 7.24 -12.19 13.07
CA VAL A 186 6.57 -11.90 11.81
C VAL A 186 6.71 -13.08 10.86
N VAL A 187 5.63 -13.38 10.15
CA VAL A 187 5.61 -14.32 9.03
C VAL A 187 5.05 -13.58 7.80
N GLU A 188 5.80 -13.58 6.72
CA GLU A 188 5.32 -13.09 5.44
C GLU A 188 4.44 -14.15 4.78
N ALA A 189 3.36 -13.73 4.14
CA ALA A 189 2.44 -14.59 3.45
C ALA A 189 2.15 -14.07 2.03
N SER A 190 1.69 -14.94 1.16
CA SER A 190 1.20 -14.60 -0.17
C SER A 190 -0.05 -15.41 -0.50
N HIS A 191 -0.65 -15.14 -1.66
CA HIS A 191 -1.76 -15.94 -2.19
C HIS A 191 -1.40 -17.41 -2.41
N GLU A 192 -0.11 -17.73 -2.65
CA GLU A 192 0.36 -19.10 -2.92
C GLU A 192 0.88 -19.78 -1.66
N ALA A 193 1.23 -19.00 -0.62
CA ALA A 193 1.84 -19.51 0.61
C ALA A 193 1.26 -18.77 1.84
N LEU A 194 0.03 -19.12 2.21
CA LEU A 194 -0.57 -18.69 3.46
C LEU A 194 -0.25 -19.75 4.53
N PRO A 195 0.38 -19.37 5.66
CA PRO A 195 0.61 -20.28 6.76
C PRO A 195 -0.70 -20.70 7.43
N GLU A 196 -0.67 -21.81 8.17
CA GLU A 196 -1.75 -22.11 9.09
C GLU A 196 -1.92 -20.98 10.09
N LEU A 197 -3.16 -20.50 10.23
CA LEU A 197 -3.51 -19.41 11.14
C LEU A 197 -3.75 -19.96 12.55
N LEU A 198 -3.09 -19.34 13.51
CA LEU A 198 -3.10 -19.76 14.91
C LEU A 198 -3.79 -18.73 15.80
N ALA A 199 -4.23 -19.15 16.97
CA ALA A 199 -4.78 -18.24 17.98
C ALA A 199 -3.75 -17.16 18.34
N GLY A 200 -4.18 -15.90 18.28
CA GLY A 200 -3.31 -14.74 18.53
C GLY A 200 -2.55 -14.25 17.29
N ASP A 201 -2.85 -14.76 16.09
CA ASP A 201 -2.35 -14.15 14.87
C ASP A 201 -3.02 -12.81 14.61
N LEU A 202 -2.21 -11.85 14.18
CA LEU A 202 -2.64 -10.60 13.58
C LEU A 202 -2.36 -10.64 12.08
N LEU A 203 -3.41 -10.76 11.27
CA LEU A 203 -3.31 -10.71 9.82
C LEU A 203 -3.28 -9.25 9.34
N VAL A 204 -2.29 -8.91 8.51
CA VAL A 204 -2.15 -7.59 7.91
C VAL A 204 -2.37 -7.68 6.41
N GLY A 205 -3.41 -7.01 5.90
CA GLY A 205 -3.77 -7.06 4.49
C GLY A 205 -4.45 -5.78 4.00
N VAL A 206 -4.75 -5.74 2.71
CA VAL A 206 -5.55 -4.70 2.05
C VAL A 206 -6.88 -5.30 1.59
N PRO A 207 -7.93 -4.51 1.26
CA PRO A 207 -9.25 -5.03 0.91
C PRO A 207 -9.25 -6.13 -0.17
N ASP A 208 -8.40 -6.04 -1.19
CA ASP A 208 -8.26 -7.06 -2.24
C ASP A 208 -7.78 -8.41 -1.67
N GLN A 209 -6.83 -8.36 -0.73
CA GLN A 209 -6.32 -9.57 -0.06
C GLN A 209 -7.36 -10.17 0.88
N TRP A 210 -8.14 -9.33 1.56
CA TRP A 210 -9.28 -9.78 2.38
C TRP A 210 -10.37 -10.42 1.54
N GLN A 211 -10.64 -9.90 0.34
CA GLN A 211 -11.58 -10.50 -0.61
C GLN A 211 -11.11 -11.90 -1.03
N TRP A 212 -9.82 -12.06 -1.32
CA TRP A 212 -9.23 -13.36 -1.63
C TRP A 212 -9.30 -14.32 -0.42
N LEU A 213 -8.91 -13.88 0.78
CA LEU A 213 -8.97 -14.68 2.00
C LEU A 213 -10.40 -15.19 2.28
N ALA A 214 -11.40 -14.34 2.08
CA ALA A 214 -12.80 -14.70 2.27
C ALA A 214 -13.31 -15.81 1.32
N GLY A 215 -12.61 -16.07 0.22
CA GLY A 215 -12.95 -17.12 -0.75
C GLY A 215 -12.05 -18.36 -0.71
N SER A 216 -10.87 -18.26 -0.09
CA SER A 216 -9.79 -19.24 -0.27
C SER A 216 -9.34 -19.97 0.99
N VAL A 217 -9.64 -19.42 2.17
CA VAL A 217 -9.10 -19.92 3.44
C VAL A 217 -10.11 -20.83 4.12
N ARG A 218 -9.67 -22.03 4.50
CA ARG A 218 -10.45 -22.89 5.40
C ARG A 218 -10.51 -22.21 6.77
N ALA A 219 -11.70 -22.12 7.36
CA ALA A 219 -11.89 -21.62 8.70
C ALA A 219 -10.97 -22.36 9.66
N GLY A 220 -9.93 -21.70 10.15
CA GLY A 220 -9.20 -22.16 11.31
C GLY A 220 -10.10 -22.07 12.53
N ALA A 221 -10.05 -23.04 13.44
CA ALA A 221 -10.84 -23.04 14.66
C ALA A 221 -10.46 -21.89 15.62
N ALA A 222 -9.33 -21.24 15.40
CA ALA A 222 -8.78 -20.25 16.31
C ALA A 222 -9.14 -18.82 15.91
N PRO A 223 -9.59 -17.98 16.87
CA PRO A 223 -9.89 -16.58 16.58
C PRO A 223 -8.58 -15.80 16.27
N VAL A 224 -8.58 -15.09 15.17
CA VAL A 224 -7.48 -14.20 14.75
C VAL A 224 -7.95 -12.76 14.67
N GLN A 225 -7.04 -11.80 14.72
CA GLN A 225 -7.35 -10.39 14.46
C GLN A 225 -6.88 -10.00 13.06
N GLY A 226 -7.55 -9.03 12.45
CA GLY A 226 -7.17 -8.47 11.17
C GLY A 226 -6.89 -6.99 11.23
N VAL A 227 -6.04 -6.52 10.33
CA VAL A 227 -5.81 -5.08 10.06
C VAL A 227 -5.90 -4.84 8.56
N THR A 228 -6.63 -3.80 8.18
CA THR A 228 -6.74 -3.36 6.79
C THR A 228 -6.56 -1.85 6.69
N SER A 229 -6.01 -1.40 5.58
CA SER A 229 -5.84 0.01 5.24
C SER A 229 -5.74 0.18 3.73
N THR A 230 -5.34 1.37 3.28
CA THR A 230 -5.04 1.76 1.90
C THR A 230 -6.26 1.99 1.01
N ALA A 231 -7.39 1.36 1.29
CA ALA A 231 -8.67 1.58 0.61
C ALA A 231 -9.84 1.35 1.59
N PRO A 232 -11.03 1.92 1.31
CA PRO A 232 -12.21 1.62 2.10
C PRO A 232 -12.54 0.12 2.09
N MET A 233 -12.83 -0.43 3.25
CA MET A 233 -13.26 -1.82 3.38
C MET A 233 -14.75 -1.93 3.03
N PRO A 234 -15.15 -2.74 2.02
CA PRO A 234 -16.56 -2.93 1.71
C PRO A 234 -17.33 -3.56 2.87
N GLY A 235 -18.46 -2.95 3.27
CA GLY A 235 -19.28 -3.44 4.38
C GLY A 235 -19.68 -4.92 4.25
N PRO A 236 -20.20 -5.39 3.09
CA PRO A 236 -20.53 -6.80 2.90
C PRO A 236 -19.31 -7.74 3.03
N LEU A 237 -18.12 -7.32 2.61
CA LEU A 237 -16.90 -8.12 2.79
C LEU A 237 -16.50 -8.18 4.27
N HIS A 238 -16.52 -7.04 4.96
CA HIS A 238 -16.25 -6.99 6.40
C HIS A 238 -17.19 -7.92 7.16
N GLN A 239 -18.50 -7.83 6.91
CA GLN A 239 -19.52 -8.66 7.56
C GLN A 239 -19.23 -10.14 7.34
N ARG A 240 -18.97 -10.56 6.11
CA ARG A 240 -18.64 -11.95 5.79
C ARG A 240 -17.40 -12.47 6.54
N LEU A 241 -16.38 -11.62 6.73
CA LEU A 241 -15.15 -12.00 7.43
C LEU A 241 -15.35 -12.14 8.95
N ILE A 242 -16.21 -11.29 9.57
CA ILE A 242 -16.46 -11.30 11.02
C ILE A 242 -17.48 -12.37 11.41
N THR A 243 -18.53 -12.58 10.60
CA THR A 243 -19.59 -13.56 10.94
C THR A 243 -19.23 -14.99 10.55
N ALA A 244 -18.11 -15.19 9.84
CA ALA A 244 -17.72 -16.48 9.30
C ALA A 244 -18.82 -17.12 8.41
N GLU A 245 -19.67 -16.30 7.77
CA GLU A 245 -20.70 -16.77 6.85
C GLU A 245 -20.08 -17.21 5.51
N GLY A 246 -20.25 -18.48 5.17
CA GLY A 246 -19.76 -19.08 3.93
C GLY A 246 -18.75 -20.20 4.18
N ALA A 247 -18.27 -20.82 3.08
CA ALA A 247 -17.57 -22.10 3.14
C ALA A 247 -16.20 -22.06 3.83
N SER A 248 -15.54 -20.88 4.05
CA SER A 248 -14.19 -20.86 4.64
C SER A 248 -13.55 -19.48 4.91
N PRO A 249 -14.20 -18.47 5.49
CA PRO A 249 -13.45 -17.25 5.87
C PRO A 249 -12.56 -17.54 7.08
N PRO A 250 -11.47 -16.77 7.27
CA PRO A 250 -10.74 -16.79 8.53
C PRO A 250 -11.71 -16.39 9.65
N ASN A 251 -11.64 -17.06 10.80
CA ASN A 251 -12.45 -16.68 11.98
C ASN A 251 -11.89 -15.38 12.56
N LEU A 252 -12.31 -14.24 12.00
CA LEU A 252 -11.89 -12.93 12.48
C LEU A 252 -12.73 -12.52 13.69
N ALA A 253 -12.09 -12.48 14.84
CA ALA A 253 -12.68 -11.90 16.02
C ALA A 253 -12.77 -10.36 15.95
N ARG A 254 -11.93 -9.73 15.10
CA ARG A 254 -11.86 -8.29 14.91
C ARG A 254 -11.13 -7.95 13.60
N LEU A 255 -11.59 -6.92 12.90
CA LEU A 255 -10.89 -6.34 11.75
C LEU A 255 -10.75 -4.83 11.92
N LEU A 256 -9.55 -4.37 12.28
CA LEU A 256 -9.25 -2.95 12.38
C LEU A 256 -9.09 -2.33 10.99
N GLN A 257 -9.85 -1.28 10.72
CA GLN A 257 -9.72 -0.46 9.53
C GLN A 257 -8.95 0.80 9.89
N ILE A 258 -7.76 0.96 9.33
CA ILE A 258 -6.87 2.09 9.62
C ILE A 258 -7.06 3.17 8.55
N TYR A 259 -7.31 4.38 8.99
CA TYR A 259 -7.30 5.57 8.15
C TYR A 259 -5.98 6.31 8.29
N GLY A 260 -5.40 6.70 7.16
CA GLY A 260 -4.16 7.44 7.07
C GLY A 260 -3.66 7.56 5.64
N SER A 261 -2.52 8.19 5.47
CA SER A 261 -1.86 8.37 4.18
C SER A 261 -0.35 8.23 4.34
N THR A 262 0.38 8.20 3.21
CA THR A 262 1.85 8.20 3.30
C THR A 262 2.37 9.48 3.96
N GLN A 263 1.68 10.61 3.79
CA GLN A 263 2.08 11.90 4.38
C GLN A 263 1.89 11.95 5.89
N THR A 264 0.84 11.30 6.39
CA THR A 264 0.41 11.45 7.79
C THR A 264 0.74 10.27 8.68
N GLY A 265 1.09 9.12 8.09
CA GLY A 265 1.00 7.84 8.77
C GLY A 265 -0.46 7.48 9.07
N GLY A 266 -0.68 6.55 9.99
CA GLY A 266 -2.00 6.18 10.46
C GLY A 266 -2.55 7.20 11.45
N ILE A 267 -3.76 7.67 11.20
CA ILE A 267 -4.41 8.75 11.96
C ILE A 267 -5.45 8.21 12.92
N ALA A 268 -6.31 7.30 12.45
CA ALA A 268 -7.48 6.83 13.16
C ALA A 268 -7.83 5.39 12.76
N TRP A 269 -8.72 4.78 13.52
CA TRP A 269 -9.15 3.41 13.31
C TRP A 269 -10.64 3.23 13.64
N ARG A 270 -11.20 2.18 13.10
CA ARG A 270 -12.51 1.61 13.48
C ARG A 270 -12.48 0.10 13.27
N ASP A 271 -13.38 -0.63 13.89
CA ASP A 271 -13.56 -2.08 13.69
C ASP A 271 -14.95 -2.47 13.18
N ASP A 272 -15.77 -1.47 12.91
CA ASP A 272 -17.06 -1.58 12.23
C ASP A 272 -17.07 -0.58 11.07
N PRO A 273 -17.39 -0.98 9.82
CA PRO A 273 -17.45 -0.09 8.66
C PRO A 273 -18.49 1.02 8.76
N ASP A 274 -19.53 0.85 9.61
CA ASP A 274 -20.58 1.83 9.83
C ASP A 274 -20.28 2.77 11.01
N ALA A 275 -19.27 2.45 11.83
CA ALA A 275 -18.85 3.30 12.94
C ALA A 275 -17.97 4.46 12.49
N PRO A 276 -17.99 5.61 13.21
CA PRO A 276 -17.02 6.67 13.00
C PRO A 276 -15.59 6.21 13.32
N TYR A 277 -14.61 6.85 12.67
CA TYR A 277 -13.20 6.62 13.00
C TYR A 277 -12.87 7.25 14.35
N THR A 278 -12.13 6.53 15.18
CA THR A 278 -11.56 7.00 16.44
C THR A 278 -10.10 7.37 16.24
N LEU A 279 -9.68 8.55 16.70
CA LEU A 279 -8.28 8.98 16.65
C LEU A 279 -7.37 7.96 17.34
N ALA A 280 -6.25 7.66 16.71
CA ALA A 280 -5.21 6.83 17.32
C ALA A 280 -4.55 7.55 18.51
N PRO A 281 -3.96 6.83 19.47
CA PRO A 281 -3.19 7.46 20.55
C PRO A 281 -2.10 8.40 20.01
N GLY A 282 -1.88 9.51 20.67
CA GLY A 282 -0.95 10.56 20.21
C GLY A 282 -1.51 11.45 19.10
N ARG A 283 -2.78 11.32 18.72
CA ARG A 283 -3.51 12.23 17.83
C ARG A 283 -4.59 12.94 18.61
N SER A 284 -4.81 14.21 18.30
CA SER A 284 -5.83 15.02 18.95
C SER A 284 -6.50 15.96 17.95
N ARG A 285 -7.68 16.45 18.31
CA ARG A 285 -8.35 17.50 17.58
C ARG A 285 -7.94 18.85 18.16
N SER A 286 -7.45 19.76 17.31
CA SER A 286 -7.18 21.14 17.66
C SER A 286 -8.47 21.94 17.94
N ALA A 287 -8.35 23.11 18.55
CA ALA A 287 -9.48 24.02 18.71
C ALA A 287 -10.07 24.49 17.36
N GLY A 288 -9.28 24.54 16.30
CA GLY A 288 -9.70 24.85 14.93
C GLY A 288 -10.37 23.66 14.20
N GLY A 289 -10.36 22.45 14.79
CA GLY A 289 -10.95 21.26 14.17
C GLY A 289 -9.97 20.46 13.32
N GLU A 290 -8.72 20.84 13.25
CA GLU A 290 -7.65 20.09 12.57
C GLU A 290 -7.19 18.90 13.42
N ILE A 291 -6.64 17.88 12.78
CA ILE A 291 -5.99 16.76 13.49
C ILE A 291 -4.53 17.14 13.72
N GLU A 292 -4.08 16.97 14.94
CA GLU A 292 -2.70 17.21 15.34
C GLU A 292 -2.05 15.91 15.81
N LEU A 293 -0.76 15.76 15.48
CA LEU A 293 0.11 14.69 15.94
C LEU A 293 0.99 15.21 17.08
N LEU A 294 0.98 14.51 18.20
CA LEU A 294 1.92 14.70 19.28
C LEU A 294 3.24 14.04 18.92
N LEU A 295 4.27 14.84 18.70
CA LEU A 295 5.64 14.35 18.46
C LEU A 295 6.34 13.95 19.76
N PRO A 296 7.34 13.05 19.69
CA PRO A 296 8.30 12.89 20.78
C PRO A 296 8.89 14.26 21.17
N GLY A 297 8.88 14.59 22.46
CA GLY A 297 9.26 15.94 22.94
C GLY A 297 8.07 16.89 23.17
N GLY A 298 6.83 16.46 22.90
CA GLY A 298 5.61 17.16 23.32
C GLY A 298 5.09 18.22 22.34
N ALA A 299 5.73 18.43 21.20
CA ALA A 299 5.24 19.35 20.17
C ALA A 299 4.02 18.77 19.45
N LEU A 300 2.98 19.59 19.23
CA LEU A 300 1.82 19.26 18.39
C LEU A 300 2.05 19.81 16.98
N VAL A 301 1.86 18.96 15.98
CA VAL A 301 2.02 19.32 14.57
C VAL A 301 0.71 19.02 13.83
N PRO A 302 0.13 20.00 13.10
CA PRO A 302 -1.08 19.77 12.34
C PRO A 302 -0.83 18.80 11.19
N LEU A 303 -1.77 17.85 10.99
CA LEU A 303 -1.76 16.91 9.88
C LEU A 303 -2.65 17.46 8.75
N VAL A 304 -2.08 17.54 7.55
CA VAL A 304 -2.84 17.92 6.34
C VAL A 304 -3.55 16.69 5.81
N LEU A 305 -4.89 16.71 5.89
CA LEU A 305 -5.72 15.63 5.37
C LEU A 305 -6.02 15.85 3.88
N GLN A 306 -6.14 14.73 3.16
CA GLN A 306 -6.61 14.70 1.77
C GLN A 306 -8.11 14.43 1.67
N ASP A 307 -8.78 14.25 2.80
CA ASP A 307 -10.20 14.00 2.93
C ASP A 307 -10.86 15.07 3.80
N GLU A 308 -12.09 15.45 3.46
CA GLU A 308 -12.94 16.22 4.34
C GLU A 308 -13.47 15.31 5.45
N VAL A 309 -13.47 15.80 6.68
CA VAL A 309 -13.95 15.06 7.85
C VAL A 309 -15.13 15.77 8.53
N ARG A 310 -16.07 14.99 9.02
CA ARG A 310 -17.15 15.46 9.88
C ARG A 310 -16.94 14.95 11.29
N TRP A 311 -16.70 15.84 12.23
CA TRP A 311 -16.56 15.47 13.64
C TRP A 311 -17.88 15.04 14.25
N ILE A 312 -17.89 13.88 14.90
CA ILE A 312 -19.02 13.33 15.65
C ILE A 312 -18.83 13.56 17.15
N GLY A 313 -17.60 13.61 17.62
CA GLY A 313 -17.23 13.82 19.03
C GLY A 313 -15.88 14.48 19.17
N VAL A 314 -15.29 14.36 20.35
CA VAL A 314 -13.99 14.96 20.67
C VAL A 314 -12.86 14.29 19.90
N ASN A 315 -12.92 12.95 19.76
CA ASN A 315 -11.88 12.12 19.13
C ASN A 315 -12.45 11.20 18.04
N GLN A 316 -13.66 11.46 17.56
CA GLN A 316 -14.31 10.64 16.52
C GLN A 316 -14.79 11.49 15.37
N PHE A 317 -14.62 10.96 14.14
CA PHE A 317 -15.04 11.62 12.91
C PHE A 317 -15.46 10.61 11.84
N GLU A 318 -16.19 11.11 10.87
CA GLU A 318 -16.52 10.41 9.63
C GLU A 318 -15.77 11.02 8.46
N LEU A 319 -15.38 10.18 7.50
CA LEU A 319 -14.84 10.62 6.23
C LEU A 319 -15.99 10.99 5.29
N LEU A 320 -15.89 12.14 4.62
CA LEU A 320 -16.88 12.60 3.66
C LEU A 320 -16.42 12.32 2.23
N ARG A 321 -15.54 13.16 1.70
CA ARG A 321 -15.04 13.07 0.32
C ARG A 321 -13.57 13.43 0.27
N ARG A 322 -12.88 12.94 -0.76
CA ARG A 322 -11.50 13.37 -1.03
C ARG A 322 -11.49 14.78 -1.62
N THR A 323 -10.50 15.54 -1.22
CA THR A 323 -10.22 16.88 -1.75
C THR A 323 -9.39 16.83 -3.04
N ASP A 324 -8.68 15.73 -3.28
CA ASP A 324 -7.95 15.47 -4.52
C ASP A 324 -8.78 14.61 -5.50
N SER A 325 -8.42 14.61 -6.79
CA SER A 325 -9.09 13.84 -7.83
C SER A 325 -8.56 12.41 -7.95
N CYS A 326 -7.94 11.87 -6.90
CA CYS A 326 -7.40 10.53 -6.89
C CYS A 326 -8.43 9.49 -6.45
N VAL A 327 -8.31 8.29 -7.02
CA VAL A 327 -9.05 7.12 -6.59
C VAL A 327 -8.08 6.06 -6.06
N GLN A 328 -8.58 5.18 -5.21
CA GLN A 328 -7.77 4.09 -4.68
C GLN A 328 -8.03 2.80 -5.45
N VAL A 329 -6.96 2.18 -5.96
CA VAL A 329 -6.99 0.91 -6.68
C VAL A 329 -5.89 0.02 -6.13
N GLY A 330 -6.26 -1.15 -5.61
CA GLY A 330 -5.30 -2.11 -5.05
C GLY A 330 -4.37 -1.52 -3.98
N GLY A 331 -4.87 -0.56 -3.18
CA GLY A 331 -4.08 0.12 -2.15
C GLY A 331 -3.21 1.29 -2.64
N HIS A 332 -3.29 1.65 -3.91
CA HIS A 332 -2.56 2.76 -4.51
C HIS A 332 -3.47 3.94 -4.85
N ASN A 333 -3.00 5.16 -4.56
CA ASN A 333 -3.66 6.38 -5.03
C ASN A 333 -3.35 6.58 -6.51
N VAL A 334 -4.38 6.56 -7.35
CA VAL A 334 -4.26 6.70 -8.80
C VAL A 334 -4.96 7.98 -9.25
N SER A 335 -4.21 8.87 -9.88
CA SER A 335 -4.77 10.06 -10.50
C SER A 335 -5.46 9.67 -11.81
N LEU A 336 -6.77 9.86 -11.88
CA LEU A 336 -7.55 9.63 -13.10
C LEU A 336 -7.09 10.54 -14.23
N ALA A 337 -6.70 11.77 -13.89
CA ALA A 337 -6.18 12.74 -14.86
C ALA A 337 -4.85 12.27 -15.46
N TRP A 338 -3.93 11.76 -14.63
CA TRP A 338 -2.67 11.21 -15.11
C TRP A 338 -2.88 10.01 -16.02
N VAL A 339 -3.73 9.05 -15.65
CA VAL A 339 -4.03 7.90 -16.51
C VAL A 339 -4.61 8.34 -17.86
N ARG A 340 -5.48 9.35 -17.85
CA ARG A 340 -6.00 9.97 -19.07
C ARG A 340 -4.88 10.55 -19.93
N GLU A 341 -3.97 11.34 -19.32
CA GLU A 341 -2.80 11.91 -20.02
C GLU A 341 -1.93 10.81 -20.63
N GLN A 342 -1.70 9.71 -19.92
CA GLN A 342 -0.96 8.58 -20.48
C GLN A 342 -1.67 7.99 -21.71
N LEU A 343 -2.98 7.76 -21.66
CA LEU A 343 -3.75 7.25 -22.80
C LEU A 343 -3.65 8.19 -24.01
N LEU A 344 -3.64 9.50 -23.79
CA LEU A 344 -3.49 10.50 -24.86
C LEU A 344 -2.11 10.49 -25.53
N THR A 345 -1.10 9.84 -24.94
CA THR A 345 0.22 9.67 -25.59
C THR A 345 0.18 8.58 -26.68
N TYR A 346 -0.81 7.68 -26.65
CA TYR A 346 -0.96 6.68 -27.69
C TYR A 346 -1.42 7.34 -29.00
N PRO A 347 -0.72 7.17 -30.13
CA PRO A 347 -0.91 8.00 -31.33
C PRO A 347 -2.33 8.00 -31.91
N ALA A 348 -3.05 6.89 -31.77
CA ALA A 348 -4.40 6.76 -32.30
C ALA A 348 -5.49 7.33 -31.37
N VAL A 349 -5.18 7.73 -30.15
CA VAL A 349 -6.16 8.30 -29.19
C VAL A 349 -6.32 9.78 -29.48
N GLU A 350 -7.56 10.21 -29.64
CA GLU A 350 -7.97 11.61 -29.79
C GLU A 350 -8.36 12.19 -28.43
N ASP A 351 -9.22 11.48 -27.69
CA ASP A 351 -9.66 11.86 -26.36
C ASP A 351 -9.92 10.63 -25.49
N ALA A 352 -9.88 10.80 -24.17
CA ALA A 352 -10.15 9.72 -23.23
C ALA A 352 -10.82 10.26 -21.95
N SER A 353 -11.60 9.41 -21.30
CA SER A 353 -12.10 9.62 -19.94
C SER A 353 -11.80 8.39 -19.12
N VAL A 354 -11.33 8.58 -17.88
CA VAL A 354 -10.99 7.49 -16.97
C VAL A 354 -11.81 7.64 -15.70
N ARG A 355 -12.36 6.54 -15.20
CA ARG A 355 -13.15 6.50 -13.96
C ARG A 355 -12.88 5.23 -13.18
N LEU A 356 -13.25 5.27 -11.90
CA LEU A 356 -13.34 4.06 -11.10
C LEU A 356 -14.57 3.26 -11.56
N ASP A 357 -14.40 1.96 -11.77
CA ASP A 357 -15.51 1.04 -12.02
C ASP A 357 -16.12 0.64 -10.67
N THR A 358 -17.27 1.25 -10.36
CA THR A 358 -17.99 1.00 -9.10
C THR A 358 -18.90 -0.23 -9.18
N ALA A 359 -19.08 -0.81 -10.36
CA ALA A 359 -19.85 -2.06 -10.55
C ALA A 359 -19.00 -3.32 -10.34
N ALA A 360 -17.67 -3.18 -10.42
CA ALA A 360 -16.75 -4.28 -10.16
C ALA A 360 -16.72 -4.61 -8.65
N GLN A 361 -16.58 -5.91 -8.33
CA GLN A 361 -16.42 -6.36 -6.93
C GLN A 361 -15.15 -5.80 -6.27
N LEU A 362 -14.12 -5.54 -7.06
CA LEU A 362 -12.87 -4.90 -6.66
C LEU A 362 -12.72 -3.58 -7.42
N ALA A 363 -12.15 -2.58 -6.74
CA ALA A 363 -11.87 -1.29 -7.35
C ALA A 363 -10.95 -1.46 -8.57
N ARG A 364 -11.45 -1.11 -9.75
CA ARG A 364 -10.75 -1.16 -11.04
C ARG A 364 -10.95 0.17 -11.76
N LEU A 365 -10.03 0.50 -12.66
CA LEU A 365 -10.24 1.62 -13.56
C LEU A 365 -10.96 1.16 -14.82
N LYS A 366 -11.85 1.99 -15.34
CA LYS A 366 -12.42 1.87 -16.67
C LYS A 366 -12.10 3.10 -17.51
N ALA A 367 -11.84 2.91 -18.78
CA ALA A 367 -11.59 4.00 -19.71
C ALA A 367 -12.65 4.05 -20.82
N PHE A 368 -13.02 5.25 -21.25
CA PHE A 368 -13.72 5.48 -22.49
C PHE A 368 -12.77 6.22 -23.44
N VAL A 369 -12.57 5.71 -24.64
CA VAL A 369 -11.58 6.21 -25.59
C VAL A 369 -12.22 6.58 -26.91
N VAL A 370 -11.88 7.77 -27.40
CA VAL A 370 -12.19 8.28 -28.74
C VAL A 370 -10.90 8.14 -29.57
N LEU A 371 -11.00 7.45 -30.71
CA LEU A 371 -9.87 7.27 -31.63
C LEU A 371 -9.93 8.31 -32.76
N LYS A 372 -8.76 8.79 -33.23
CA LYS A 372 -8.59 9.81 -34.30
C LYS A 372 -9.10 9.35 -35.68
N ALA A 373 -9.24 8.08 -35.92
CA ALA A 373 -9.75 7.48 -37.16
C ALA A 373 -10.85 6.49 -36.82
N PRO A 374 -11.65 6.06 -37.79
CA PRO A 374 -12.61 4.98 -37.55
C PRO A 374 -11.89 3.83 -36.86
N ALA A 375 -12.36 3.49 -35.66
CA ALA A 375 -11.73 2.48 -34.82
C ALA A 375 -11.72 1.14 -35.55
N ASN A 376 -10.56 0.66 -35.92
CA ASN A 376 -10.38 -0.70 -36.39
C ASN A 376 -9.95 -1.62 -35.23
N GLN A 377 -10.14 -2.91 -35.40
CA GLN A 377 -9.82 -3.89 -34.36
C GLN A 377 -8.32 -3.89 -33.98
N ALA A 378 -7.43 -3.67 -34.94
CA ALA A 378 -5.99 -3.64 -34.70
C ALA A 378 -5.58 -2.48 -33.78
N GLN A 379 -6.18 -1.29 -33.94
CA GLN A 379 -5.93 -0.13 -33.06
C GLN A 379 -6.43 -0.37 -31.63
N LYS A 380 -7.58 -1.04 -31.48
CA LYS A 380 -8.12 -1.38 -30.15
C LYS A 380 -7.22 -2.40 -29.42
N VAL A 381 -6.80 -3.45 -30.12
CA VAL A 381 -5.86 -4.46 -29.57
C VAL A 381 -4.51 -3.82 -29.26
N GLY A 382 -4.00 -2.96 -30.16
CA GLY A 382 -2.75 -2.23 -29.93
C GLY A 382 -2.81 -1.32 -28.72
N LEU A 383 -3.91 -0.60 -28.50
CA LEU A 383 -4.09 0.22 -27.31
C LEU A 383 -4.16 -0.60 -26.01
N GLN A 384 -4.84 -1.75 -26.05
CA GLN A 384 -4.89 -2.65 -24.89
C GLN A 384 -3.49 -3.17 -24.53
N ALA A 385 -2.73 -3.65 -25.53
CA ALA A 385 -1.36 -4.09 -25.32
C ALA A 385 -0.48 -2.97 -24.79
N TRP A 386 -0.58 -1.77 -25.40
CA TRP A 386 0.16 -0.59 -24.96
C TRP A 386 -0.19 -0.21 -23.50
N ALA A 387 -1.45 -0.24 -23.12
CA ALA A 387 -1.88 0.08 -21.76
C ALA A 387 -1.33 -0.92 -20.73
N LEU A 388 -1.29 -2.21 -21.07
CA LEU A 388 -0.69 -3.25 -20.21
C LEU A 388 0.83 -3.07 -20.03
N GLU A 389 1.52 -2.55 -21.04
CA GLU A 389 2.97 -2.35 -21.01
C GLU A 389 3.38 -1.03 -20.35
N ASN A 390 2.58 0.03 -20.51
CA ASN A 390 2.96 1.40 -20.13
C ASN A 390 2.26 1.91 -18.87
N LEU A 391 1.13 1.37 -18.47
CA LEU A 391 0.50 1.70 -17.21
C LEU A 391 1.01 0.77 -16.08
N PRO A 392 1.32 1.32 -14.89
CA PRO A 392 1.67 0.48 -13.75
C PRO A 392 0.49 -0.42 -13.38
N TRP A 393 0.77 -1.56 -12.79
CA TRP A 393 -0.22 -2.59 -12.48
C TRP A 393 -1.41 -2.08 -11.65
N TYR A 394 -1.17 -1.12 -10.74
CA TYR A 394 -2.20 -0.50 -9.90
C TYR A 394 -3.09 0.51 -10.67
N ALA A 395 -2.64 0.97 -11.84
CA ALA A 395 -3.41 1.81 -12.75
C ALA A 395 -3.92 1.04 -13.98
N ALA A 396 -3.83 -0.29 -13.96
CA ALA A 396 -4.31 -1.14 -15.05
C ALA A 396 -5.82 -0.95 -15.27
N LEU A 397 -6.20 -0.85 -16.54
CA LEU A 397 -7.60 -0.70 -16.93
C LEU A 397 -8.30 -2.07 -16.89
N GLY A 398 -9.39 -2.17 -16.15
CA GLY A 398 -10.26 -3.35 -16.14
C GLY A 398 -11.10 -3.45 -17.42
N SER A 399 -11.43 -2.31 -18.01
CA SER A 399 -12.17 -2.27 -19.27
C SER A 399 -11.85 -1.01 -20.07
N ILE A 400 -11.90 -1.11 -21.42
CA ILE A 400 -11.81 0.02 -22.35
C ILE A 400 -13.03 0.01 -23.25
N CYS A 401 -13.86 1.04 -23.15
CA CYS A 401 -14.98 1.29 -24.04
C CYS A 401 -14.57 2.27 -25.14
N TYR A 402 -15.20 2.17 -26.30
CA TYR A 402 -14.88 3.00 -27.45
C TYR A 402 -16.13 3.70 -27.98
N GLY A 403 -16.00 4.93 -28.47
CA GLY A 403 -17.07 5.68 -29.10
C GLY A 403 -16.55 6.83 -29.96
N GLY A 404 -17.45 7.51 -30.67
CA GLY A 404 -17.10 8.70 -31.47
C GLY A 404 -16.95 9.97 -30.65
N GLU A 405 -17.53 10.00 -29.44
CA GLU A 405 -17.47 11.14 -28.51
C GLU A 405 -17.47 10.64 -27.08
N LEU A 406 -16.90 11.44 -26.15
CA LEU A 406 -16.94 11.13 -24.73
C LEU A 406 -18.38 11.18 -24.19
N PRO A 407 -18.78 10.26 -23.30
CA PRO A 407 -20.11 10.25 -22.70
C PRO A 407 -20.42 11.56 -21.96
N ARG A 408 -21.58 12.16 -22.30
CA ARG A 408 -22.09 13.39 -21.68
C ARG A 408 -23.53 13.20 -21.28
N ASN A 409 -23.95 13.85 -20.20
CA ASN A 409 -25.34 13.91 -19.81
C ASN A 409 -26.13 14.94 -20.65
N ALA A 410 -27.45 15.02 -20.43
CA ALA A 410 -28.33 15.94 -21.13
C ALA A 410 -27.94 17.43 -21.00
N MET A 411 -27.14 17.79 -19.99
CA MET A 411 -26.61 19.15 -19.78
C MET A 411 -25.18 19.32 -20.34
N GLY A 412 -24.69 18.38 -21.15
CA GLY A 412 -23.35 18.43 -21.75
C GLY A 412 -22.18 18.17 -20.80
N LYS A 413 -22.43 17.82 -19.51
CA LYS A 413 -21.38 17.48 -18.55
C LYS A 413 -20.91 16.04 -18.74
N PRO A 414 -19.61 15.72 -18.48
CA PRO A 414 -19.13 14.36 -18.53
C PRO A 414 -19.97 13.41 -17.66
N SER A 415 -20.48 12.34 -18.26
CA SER A 415 -21.28 11.32 -17.58
C SER A 415 -20.51 10.02 -17.42
N ASP A 416 -21.01 9.14 -16.57
CA ASP A 416 -20.53 7.79 -16.48
C ASP A 416 -21.09 6.92 -17.62
N TRP A 417 -20.48 5.76 -17.85
CA TRP A 417 -20.89 4.81 -18.88
C TRP A 417 -20.94 3.37 -18.31
N PRO A 418 -21.88 2.55 -18.75
CA PRO A 418 -21.89 1.16 -18.37
C PRO A 418 -20.71 0.43 -19.02
N VAL A 419 -20.05 -0.44 -18.25
CA VAL A 419 -19.12 -1.40 -18.82
C VAL A 419 -20.00 -2.47 -19.49
N GLN A 420 -19.99 -2.53 -20.82
CA GLN A 420 -20.56 -3.66 -21.53
C GLN A 420 -19.64 -4.85 -21.25
N ASP A 421 -20.18 -5.94 -20.72
CA ASP A 421 -19.44 -7.18 -20.54
C ASP A 421 -18.81 -7.54 -21.89
N ALA A 422 -17.51 -7.26 -22.02
CA ALA A 422 -16.71 -7.80 -23.08
C ALA A 422 -16.54 -9.29 -22.79
N THR A 423 -17.56 -10.07 -23.08
CA THR A 423 -17.41 -11.51 -23.22
C THR A 423 -16.29 -11.70 -24.24
N LEU A 424 -15.16 -12.20 -23.74
CA LEU A 424 -14.06 -12.70 -24.57
C LEU A 424 -14.64 -13.70 -25.54
N GLN A 425 -14.85 -13.29 -26.81
CA GLN A 425 -14.96 -14.19 -27.98
C GLN A 425 -13.60 -14.25 -28.65
#